data_a4a7250488d3cbe8804b8e7d0f5e75ab
#
_entry.id   a4a7250488d3cbe8804b8e7d0f5e75ab
#
_cell.length_a   1.000
_cell.length_b   1.000
_cell.length_c   1.000
_cell.angle_alpha   90.00
_cell.angle_beta   90.00
_cell.angle_gamma   90.00
#
_symmetry.space_group_name_H-M   'P 1'
#
loop_
_entity.id
_entity.type
_entity.pdbx_description
1 polymer ?
#
loop_
_entity_poly.entity_id
_entity_poly.type
_entity_poly.pdbx_seq_one_letter_code
_entity_poly.pdbx_strand_id
1 'polypeptide(L)'
;NVQDVMSIENTGQYNGLYHVLGGIISPMDGVGPSDIEIDSLIKRVESGDIHEVILALPTTMEGDTTNFYIYRRLQNTTLHDTTPLKISQIARGVAIGNEIEYTDEITLGRSIVNRIEFKL
;
A
#
# COMPACT_ATOMS: atom_id res chain seq x y z
N ASN A 1 7.12 -5.22 -1.47
CA ASN A 1 8.16 -6.15 -0.99
C ASN A 1 9.28 -5.39 -0.30
N VAL A 2 10.28 -6.10 0.19
CA VAL A 2 11.38 -5.49 0.93
C VAL A 2 12.21 -4.54 0.04
N GLN A 3 12.36 -4.85 -1.23
CA GLN A 3 13.07 -3.99 -2.17
C GLN A 3 12.32 -2.67 -2.39
N ASP A 4 11.00 -2.73 -2.42
CA ASP A 4 10.17 -1.52 -2.50
C ASP A 4 10.36 -0.65 -1.25
N VAL A 5 10.44 -1.28 -0.07
CA VAL A 5 10.72 -0.56 1.18
C VAL A 5 12.05 0.17 1.09
N MET A 6 13.08 -0.49 0.60
CA MET A 6 14.41 0.13 0.43
C MET A 6 14.34 1.32 -0.53
N SER A 7 13.60 1.19 -1.62
CA SER A 7 13.44 2.26 -2.60
C SER A 7 12.75 3.48 -1.97
N ILE A 8 11.72 3.26 -1.18
CA ILE A 8 10.99 4.33 -0.50
C ILE A 8 11.88 5.00 0.55
N GLU A 9 12.60 4.21 1.35
CA GLU A 9 13.53 4.76 2.35
C GLU A 9 14.60 5.65 1.72
N ASN A 10 15.11 5.27 0.56
CA ASN A 10 16.12 6.04 -0.13
C ASN A 10 15.63 7.41 -0.62
N THR A 11 14.32 7.63 -0.71
CA THR A 11 13.78 8.94 -1.10
C THR A 11 13.93 9.99 -0.01
N GLY A 12 14.01 9.58 1.26
CA GLY A 12 14.02 10.50 2.40
C GLY A 12 12.70 11.24 2.63
N GLN A 13 11.63 10.91 1.91
CA GLN A 13 10.34 11.60 1.97
C GLN A 13 9.32 10.91 2.87
N TYR A 14 9.69 9.78 3.47
CA TYR A 14 8.77 9.01 4.30
C TYR A 14 9.45 8.57 5.59
N ASN A 15 8.83 8.85 6.72
CA ASN A 15 9.34 8.52 8.05
C ASN A 15 8.42 7.59 8.84
N GLY A 16 7.46 6.95 8.17
CA GLY A 16 6.49 6.09 8.82
C GLY A 16 6.94 4.64 8.91
N LEU A 17 5.97 3.78 9.20
CA LEU A 17 6.18 2.36 9.30
C LEU A 17 5.81 1.67 7.98
N TYR A 18 6.25 0.43 7.85
CA TYR A 18 5.99 -0.37 6.66
C TYR A 18 5.24 -1.64 7.02
N HIS A 19 4.43 -2.10 6.09
CA HIS A 19 3.82 -3.42 6.14
C HIS A 19 4.07 -4.10 4.80
N VAL A 20 4.85 -5.18 4.82
CA VAL A 20 5.19 -5.93 3.61
C VAL A 20 4.17 -7.05 3.43
N LEU A 21 3.43 -7.02 2.31
CA LEU A 21 2.39 -8.02 2.03
C LEU A 21 2.95 -9.38 1.63
N GLY A 22 4.14 -9.41 1.03
CA GLY A 22 4.74 -10.64 0.54
C GLY A 22 4.20 -11.10 -0.80
N GLY A 23 3.34 -10.32 -1.45
CA GLY A 23 2.79 -10.63 -2.75
C GLY A 23 1.56 -9.79 -3.06
N ILE A 24 0.91 -10.09 -4.16
CA ILE A 24 -0.35 -9.47 -4.57
C ILE A 24 -1.36 -10.56 -4.92
N ILE A 25 -2.64 -10.22 -4.88
CA ILE A 25 -3.70 -11.16 -5.28
C ILE A 25 -3.56 -11.44 -6.77
N SER A 26 -3.42 -12.72 -7.13
CA SER A 26 -3.27 -13.15 -8.51
C SER A 26 -3.98 -14.50 -8.69
N PRO A 27 -5.25 -14.48 -9.12
CA PRO A 27 -5.99 -15.72 -9.32
C PRO A 27 -5.34 -16.67 -10.32
N MET A 28 -4.68 -16.14 -11.34
CA MET A 28 -3.99 -16.96 -12.35
C MET A 28 -2.80 -17.71 -11.77
N ASP A 29 -2.14 -17.13 -10.77
CA ASP A 29 -1.01 -17.76 -10.09
C ASP A 29 -1.43 -18.50 -8.82
N GLY A 30 -2.73 -18.59 -8.55
CA GLY A 30 -3.24 -19.24 -7.37
C GLY A 30 -3.01 -18.50 -6.06
N VAL A 31 -2.75 -17.18 -6.12
CA VAL A 31 -2.51 -16.38 -4.93
C VAL A 31 -3.80 -15.67 -4.54
N GLY A 32 -4.36 -16.04 -3.40
CA GLY A 32 -5.54 -15.40 -2.85
C GLY A 32 -5.21 -14.49 -1.68
N PRO A 33 -6.23 -13.82 -1.11
CA PRO A 33 -6.01 -12.89 0.01
C PRO A 33 -5.38 -13.53 1.25
N SER A 34 -5.64 -14.80 1.49
CA SER A 34 -5.07 -15.52 2.64
C SER A 34 -3.61 -15.92 2.46
N ASP A 35 -3.11 -15.85 1.23
CA ASP A 35 -1.73 -16.22 0.93
C ASP A 35 -0.75 -15.06 1.11
N ILE A 36 -1.25 -13.87 1.40
CA ILE A 36 -0.43 -12.68 1.63
C ILE A 36 -0.83 -12.04 2.96
N GLU A 37 -0.04 -11.08 3.43
CA GLU A 37 -0.13 -10.54 4.79
C GLU A 37 -1.18 -9.43 4.93
N ILE A 38 -2.41 -9.67 4.44
CA ILE A 38 -3.51 -8.71 4.59
C ILE A 38 -4.14 -8.79 5.97
N ASP A 39 -4.37 -9.99 6.50
CA ASP A 39 -4.98 -10.14 7.83
C ASP A 39 -4.10 -9.52 8.91
N SER A 40 -2.79 -9.66 8.81
CA SER A 40 -1.87 -9.04 9.75
C SER A 40 -1.88 -7.52 9.62
N LEU A 41 -2.07 -6.97 8.43
CA LEU A 41 -2.26 -5.53 8.24
C LEU A 41 -3.51 -5.04 8.97
N ILE A 42 -4.63 -5.75 8.81
CA ILE A 42 -5.88 -5.39 9.47
C ILE A 42 -5.70 -5.39 11.00
N LYS A 43 -5.04 -6.41 11.53
CA LYS A 43 -4.74 -6.48 12.98
C LYS A 43 -3.91 -5.31 13.47
N ARG A 44 -2.90 -4.91 12.69
CA ARG A 44 -2.08 -3.74 13.04
C ARG A 44 -2.88 -2.46 13.08
N VAL A 45 -3.79 -2.27 12.13
CA VAL A 45 -4.66 -1.10 12.08
C VAL A 45 -5.62 -1.09 13.26
N GLU A 46 -6.20 -2.25 13.61
CA GLU A 46 -7.16 -2.37 14.73
C GLU A 46 -6.49 -2.11 16.08
N SER A 47 -5.25 -2.52 16.26
CA SER A 47 -4.58 -2.50 17.56
C SER A 47 -3.67 -1.29 17.78
N GLY A 48 -3.42 -0.47 16.75
CA GLY A 48 -2.43 0.59 16.83
C GLY A 48 -3.01 1.97 16.58
N ASP A 49 -2.14 2.97 16.70
CA ASP A 49 -2.46 4.37 16.42
C ASP A 49 -2.22 4.70 14.95
N ILE A 50 -2.78 3.89 14.07
CA ILE A 50 -2.64 4.06 12.63
C ILE A 50 -3.73 5.00 12.13
N HIS A 51 -3.34 6.13 11.56
CA HIS A 51 -4.27 7.15 11.05
C HIS A 51 -4.33 7.18 9.53
N GLU A 52 -3.32 6.64 8.87
CA GLU A 52 -3.27 6.59 7.42
C GLU A 52 -2.59 5.31 6.95
N VAL A 53 -3.15 4.68 5.92
CA VAL A 53 -2.53 3.58 5.20
C VAL A 53 -2.23 4.07 3.78
N ILE A 54 -0.97 4.02 3.38
CA ILE A 54 -0.53 4.41 2.04
C ILE A 54 -0.33 3.14 1.21
N LEU A 55 -1.12 2.99 0.16
CA LEU A 55 -1.02 1.83 -0.74
C LEU A 55 0.11 2.07 -1.74
N ALA A 56 1.12 1.22 -1.71
CA ALA A 56 2.31 1.32 -2.55
C ALA A 56 2.51 0.03 -3.34
N LEU A 57 1.48 -0.37 -4.08
CA LEU A 57 1.48 -1.59 -4.88
C LEU A 57 1.73 -1.25 -6.35
N PRO A 58 2.14 -2.25 -7.16
CA PRO A 58 2.36 -2.03 -8.58
C PRO A 58 1.10 -1.52 -9.28
N THR A 59 1.29 -0.68 -10.30
CA THR A 59 0.19 -0.13 -11.11
C THR A 59 -0.26 -1.12 -12.19
N THR A 60 -0.52 -2.34 -11.78
CA THR A 60 -1.00 -3.44 -12.62
C THR A 60 -2.43 -3.77 -12.24
N MET A 61 -3.08 -4.61 -13.05
CA MET A 61 -4.43 -5.06 -12.74
C MET A 61 -4.47 -5.82 -11.41
N GLU A 62 -3.48 -6.66 -11.16
CA GLU A 62 -3.38 -7.41 -9.91
C GLU A 62 -3.14 -6.48 -8.72
N GLY A 63 -2.32 -5.45 -8.90
CA GLY A 63 -2.09 -4.43 -7.88
C GLY A 63 -3.37 -3.67 -7.56
N ASP A 64 -4.12 -3.28 -8.56
CA ASP A 64 -5.41 -2.58 -8.37
C ASP A 64 -6.44 -3.48 -7.68
N THR A 65 -6.50 -4.76 -8.05
CA THR A 65 -7.38 -5.73 -7.40
C THR A 65 -7.03 -5.88 -5.92
N THR A 66 -5.74 -5.94 -5.61
CA THR A 66 -5.26 -6.05 -4.23
C THR A 66 -5.59 -4.78 -3.44
N ASN A 67 -5.39 -3.60 -4.04
CA ASN A 67 -5.76 -2.33 -3.42
C ASN A 67 -7.25 -2.28 -3.08
N PHE A 68 -8.09 -2.71 -4.01
CA PHE A 68 -9.54 -2.74 -3.82
C PHE A 68 -9.92 -3.64 -2.64
N TYR A 69 -9.32 -4.83 -2.57
CA TYR A 69 -9.59 -5.77 -1.49
C TYR A 69 -9.16 -5.21 -0.13
N ILE A 70 -7.96 -4.62 -0.06
CA ILE A 70 -7.47 -4.01 1.17
C ILE A 70 -8.38 -2.86 1.60
N TYR A 71 -8.76 -2.00 0.67
CA TYR A 71 -9.66 -0.88 0.95
C TYR A 71 -10.97 -1.35 1.55
N ARG A 72 -11.58 -2.38 0.96
CA ARG A 72 -12.83 -2.97 1.45
C ARG A 72 -12.68 -3.52 2.87
N ARG A 73 -11.61 -4.24 3.12
CA ARG A 73 -11.33 -4.82 4.43
C ARG A 73 -11.14 -3.72 5.48
N LEU A 74 -10.44 -2.66 5.13
CA LEU A 74 -10.21 -1.54 6.06
C LEU A 74 -11.48 -0.75 6.35
N GLN A 75 -12.37 -0.61 5.38
CA GLN A 75 -13.65 0.06 5.61
C GLN A 75 -14.53 -0.69 6.61
N ASN A 76 -14.43 -2.00 6.65
CA ASN A 76 -15.21 -2.85 7.56
C ASN A 76 -14.52 -3.07 8.90
N THR A 77 -13.37 -2.44 9.12
CA THR A 77 -12.58 -2.62 10.35
C THR A 77 -13.09 -1.66 11.43
N THR A 78 -13.30 -2.20 12.62
CA THR A 78 -13.62 -1.39 13.78
C THR A 78 -12.37 -0.76 14.35
N LEU A 79 -12.32 0.57 14.35
CA LEU A 79 -11.20 1.31 14.93
C LEU A 79 -11.47 1.59 16.40
N HIS A 80 -10.40 1.58 17.20
CA HIS A 80 -10.48 1.93 18.62
C HIS A 80 -10.63 3.45 18.83
N ASP A 81 -10.34 4.21 17.81
CA ASP A 81 -10.35 5.66 17.80
C ASP A 81 -11.55 6.12 16.97
N THR A 82 -12.10 7.28 17.28
CA THR A 82 -13.19 7.89 16.51
C THR A 82 -12.67 8.61 15.25
N THR A 83 -11.36 8.76 15.13
CA THR A 83 -10.75 9.40 13.95
C THR A 83 -10.83 8.47 12.74
N PRO A 84 -11.41 8.93 11.61
CA PRO A 84 -11.49 8.10 10.42
C PRO A 84 -10.09 7.73 9.89
N LEU A 85 -9.92 6.47 9.49
CA LEU A 85 -8.70 6.03 8.86
C LEU A 85 -8.63 6.60 7.45
N LYS A 86 -7.52 7.27 7.13
CA LYS A 86 -7.26 7.76 5.79
C LYS A 86 -6.56 6.66 4.99
N ILE A 87 -7.06 6.40 3.77
CA ILE A 87 -6.44 5.45 2.85
C ILE A 87 -6.05 6.23 1.61
N SER A 88 -4.77 6.21 1.29
CA SER A 88 -4.22 6.92 0.14
C SER A 88 -3.36 5.98 -0.69
N GLN A 89 -3.00 6.40 -1.89
CA GLN A 89 -2.08 5.66 -2.73
C GLN A 89 -1.01 6.60 -3.26
N ILE A 90 0.14 6.03 -3.61
CA ILE A 90 1.22 6.80 -4.20
C ILE A 90 0.73 7.45 -5.49
N ALA A 91 1.00 8.76 -5.65
CA ALA A 91 0.60 9.49 -6.84
C ALA A 91 1.26 8.90 -8.09
N ARG A 92 0.52 8.90 -9.21
CA ARG A 92 0.97 8.28 -10.45
C ARG A 92 2.01 9.14 -11.17
N GLY A 93 3.24 9.15 -10.66
CA GLY A 93 4.42 9.64 -11.36
C GLY A 93 5.35 8.51 -11.72
N VAL A 94 5.01 7.29 -11.28
CA VAL A 94 5.76 6.07 -11.56
C VAL A 94 5.32 5.52 -12.92
N ALA A 95 6.26 5.07 -13.73
CA ALA A 95 5.96 4.52 -15.05
C ALA A 95 5.03 3.30 -14.94
N ILE A 96 4.00 3.25 -15.80
CA ILE A 96 3.03 2.18 -15.78
C ILE A 96 3.71 0.84 -16.10
N GLY A 97 3.42 -0.18 -15.27
CA GLY A 97 3.96 -1.52 -15.45
C GLY A 97 5.32 -1.75 -14.84
N ASN A 98 5.96 -0.70 -14.31
CA ASN A 98 7.24 -0.85 -13.62
C ASN A 98 7.05 -1.14 -12.14
N GLU A 99 7.98 -1.90 -11.60
CA GLU A 99 8.08 -2.08 -10.16
C GLU A 99 8.57 -0.77 -9.52
N ILE A 100 8.16 -0.54 -8.26
CA ILE A 100 8.60 0.66 -7.53
C ILE A 100 10.12 0.71 -7.43
N GLU A 101 10.78 -0.43 -7.27
CA GLU A 101 12.23 -0.51 -7.14
C GLU A 101 13.00 -0.04 -8.37
N TYR A 102 12.36 -0.01 -9.55
CA TYR A 102 12.98 0.44 -10.80
C TYR A 102 12.72 1.92 -11.11
N THR A 103 12.01 2.59 -10.24
CA THR A 103 11.70 4.01 -10.40
C THR A 103 12.79 4.84 -9.72
N ASP A 104 13.21 5.94 -10.34
CA ASP A 104 14.24 6.78 -9.73
C ASP A 104 13.75 7.42 -8.42
N GLU A 105 14.69 7.72 -7.52
CA GLU A 105 14.36 8.19 -6.18
C GLU A 105 13.60 9.52 -6.17
N ILE A 106 13.90 10.42 -7.11
CA ILE A 106 13.24 11.72 -7.19
C ILE A 106 11.78 11.55 -7.58
N THR A 107 11.51 10.75 -8.62
CA THR A 107 10.14 10.49 -9.09
C THR A 107 9.34 9.77 -8.02
N LEU A 108 9.92 8.76 -7.39
CA LEU A 108 9.25 8.01 -6.31
C LEU A 108 8.97 8.92 -5.11
N GLY A 109 9.94 9.75 -4.73
CA GLY A 109 9.75 10.69 -3.62
C GLY A 109 8.61 11.66 -3.89
N ARG A 110 8.53 12.21 -5.09
CA ARG A 110 7.42 13.11 -5.48
C ARG A 110 6.08 12.38 -5.48
N SER A 111 6.06 11.11 -5.91
CA SER A 111 4.85 10.31 -5.91
C SER A 111 4.33 10.05 -4.50
N ILE A 112 5.21 9.92 -3.53
CA ILE A 112 4.81 9.77 -2.13
C ILE A 112 4.28 11.11 -1.58
N VAL A 113 4.99 12.20 -1.84
CA VAL A 113 4.60 13.54 -1.36
C VAL A 113 3.25 13.95 -1.94
N ASN A 114 3.01 13.65 -3.21
CA ASN A 114 1.78 14.01 -3.93
C ASN A 114 0.75 12.87 -3.94
N ARG A 115 0.87 11.92 -3.01
CA ARG A 115 -0.08 10.81 -2.94
C ARG A 115 -1.51 11.33 -2.79
N ILE A 116 -2.44 10.57 -3.37
CA ILE A 116 -3.85 10.94 -3.36
C ILE A 116 -4.64 9.93 -2.54
N GLU A 117 -5.81 10.36 -2.05
CA GLU A 117 -6.71 9.47 -1.35
C GLU A 117 -7.21 8.38 -2.30
N PHE A 118 -7.20 7.13 -1.83
CA PHE A 118 -7.71 6.01 -2.61
C PHE A 118 -9.23 6.05 -2.62
N LYS A 119 -9.81 6.11 -3.82
CA LYS A 119 -11.27 6.12 -4.03
C LYS A 119 -11.64 5.07 -5.06
N LEU A 120 -12.77 4.44 -4.83
CA LEU A 120 -13.33 3.46 -5.77
C LEU A 120 -14.30 4.11 -6.75
#